data_d27a5bb75b34a37bef49ce3d8cf852c9
#
_entry.id   d27a5bb75b34a37bef49ce3d8cf852c9
#
_cell.length_a   1.000
_cell.length_b   1.000
_cell.length_c   1.000
_cell.angle_alpha   90.00
_cell.angle_beta   90.00
_cell.angle_gamma   90.00
#
_symmetry.space_group_name_H-M   'P 1'
#
loop_
_entity.id
_entity.type
_entity.pdbx_description
1 polymer ?
#
loop_
_entity_poly.entity_id
_entity_poly.type
_entity_poly.pdbx_seq_one_letter_code
_entity_poly.pdbx_strand_id
1 'polypeptide(L)'
;MRRPVNLQILTASLLLALMYLTQSAFAQAKAPATDKPASNLEIIHEKLKADKKLIVAKYMDLTESEAGKFWPVYEEYQKDLQGSNEKLRQLLESYAADYRNKSMTDEKAKKLLDEWISLDQDEGNRRSAFAPKVLAALPAKKAARYLQIENEYRIMLRYELATTVPLVQ
;
A
#
# COMPACT_ATOMS: atom_id res chain seq x y z
N MET A 1 2.24 -18.61 28.13
CA MET A 1 2.70 -19.27 26.87
C MET A 1 2.10 -18.54 25.70
N ARG A 2 2.90 -17.72 25.01
CA ARG A 2 2.47 -17.02 23.77
C ARG A 2 2.63 -18.01 22.61
N ARG A 3 1.52 -18.40 21.96
CA ARG A 3 1.59 -19.18 20.72
C ARG A 3 2.23 -18.29 19.64
N PRO A 4 3.25 -18.75 18.91
CA PRO A 4 3.78 -17.99 17.78
C PRO A 4 2.65 -17.82 16.75
N VAL A 5 2.34 -16.58 16.40
CA VAL A 5 1.46 -16.26 15.27
C VAL A 5 2.18 -16.77 14.04
N ASN A 6 1.55 -17.68 13.32
CA ASN A 6 2.14 -18.26 12.11
C ASN A 6 2.15 -17.18 11.02
N LEU A 7 3.22 -16.40 11.01
CA LEU A 7 3.47 -15.30 10.06
C LEU A 7 3.36 -15.78 8.60
N GLN A 8 3.63 -17.06 8.37
CA GLN A 8 3.58 -17.68 7.04
C GLN A 8 2.16 -17.71 6.42
N ILE A 9 1.10 -17.80 7.22
CA ILE A 9 -0.28 -17.86 6.69
C ILE A 9 -0.75 -16.46 6.27
N LEU A 10 -0.32 -15.42 6.97
CA LEU A 10 -0.65 -14.03 6.64
C LEU A 10 0.09 -13.53 5.40
N THR A 11 1.34 -13.98 5.20
CA THR A 11 2.15 -13.59 4.04
C THR A 11 1.65 -14.22 2.74
N ALA A 12 1.21 -15.48 2.76
CA ALA A 12 0.79 -16.19 1.55
C ALA A 12 -0.49 -15.59 0.91
N SER A 13 -1.47 -15.19 1.71
CA SER A 13 -2.73 -14.65 1.18
C SER A 13 -2.60 -13.21 0.69
N LEU A 14 -1.72 -12.42 1.30
CA LEU A 14 -1.49 -11.03 0.89
C LEU A 14 -0.54 -10.96 -0.31
N LEU A 15 0.47 -11.82 -0.36
CA LEU A 15 1.42 -11.92 -1.47
C LEU A 15 0.73 -12.38 -2.77
N LEU A 16 -0.23 -13.31 -2.70
CA LEU A 16 -0.98 -13.73 -3.89
C LEU A 16 -1.82 -12.58 -4.48
N ALA A 17 -2.41 -11.74 -3.66
CA ALA A 17 -3.25 -10.64 -4.11
C ALA A 17 -2.41 -9.48 -4.70
N LEU A 18 -1.22 -9.22 -4.15
CA LEU A 18 -0.30 -8.22 -4.68
C LEU A 18 0.42 -8.69 -5.95
N MET A 19 0.75 -9.99 -6.07
CA MET A 19 1.31 -10.58 -7.29
C MET A 19 0.41 -10.35 -8.52
N TYR A 20 -0.92 -10.40 -8.36
CA TYR A 20 -1.84 -10.12 -9.47
C TYR A 20 -1.82 -8.65 -9.91
N LEU A 21 -1.54 -7.70 -9.01
CA LEU A 21 -1.49 -6.26 -9.33
C LEU A 21 -0.25 -5.87 -10.13
N THR A 22 0.90 -6.47 -9.82
CA THR A 22 2.18 -6.08 -10.42
C THR A 22 2.48 -6.85 -11.70
N GLN A 23 2.10 -8.11 -11.79
CA GLN A 23 2.27 -8.91 -13.02
C GLN A 23 1.45 -8.36 -14.19
N SER A 24 0.30 -7.76 -13.92
CA SER A 24 -0.56 -7.18 -14.96
C SER A 24 0.10 -5.97 -15.66
N ALA A 25 0.84 -5.15 -14.94
CA ALA A 25 1.50 -3.98 -15.51
C ALA A 25 2.67 -4.33 -16.45
N PHE A 26 3.41 -5.41 -16.14
CA PHE A 26 4.57 -5.83 -16.92
C PHE A 26 4.32 -7.00 -17.89
N ALA A 27 3.27 -7.80 -17.68
CA ALA A 27 2.98 -8.99 -18.50
C ALA A 27 2.01 -8.75 -19.68
N GLN A 28 1.26 -7.65 -19.70
CA GLN A 28 0.18 -7.43 -20.68
C GLN A 28 0.63 -6.73 -21.97
N ALA A 29 1.54 -7.35 -22.72
CA ALA A 29 1.94 -6.86 -24.05
C ALA A 29 1.12 -7.43 -25.22
N LYS A 30 0.02 -8.18 -24.99
CA LYS A 30 -0.78 -8.72 -26.11
C LYS A 30 -2.21 -9.09 -25.71
N ALA A 31 -3.13 -8.12 -25.70
CA ALA A 31 -4.56 -8.39 -25.93
C ALA A 31 -5.27 -7.12 -26.41
N PRO A 32 -6.26 -7.21 -27.30
CA PRO A 32 -7.03 -6.05 -27.76
C PRO A 32 -7.93 -5.52 -26.63
N ALA A 33 -8.16 -4.21 -26.67
CA ALA A 33 -8.99 -3.48 -25.72
C ALA A 33 -10.39 -4.11 -25.60
N THR A 34 -10.70 -4.64 -24.45
CA THR A 34 -12.07 -4.87 -23.99
C THR A 34 -12.24 -4.25 -22.61
N ASP A 35 -13.31 -3.49 -22.45
CA ASP A 35 -13.68 -2.61 -21.33
C ASP A 35 -13.79 -3.26 -19.93
N LYS A 36 -12.83 -4.05 -19.45
CA LYS A 36 -12.91 -4.70 -18.13
C LYS A 36 -11.63 -4.84 -17.27
N PRO A 37 -10.53 -4.14 -17.48
CA PRO A 37 -9.40 -4.24 -16.53
C PRO A 37 -9.59 -3.37 -15.27
N ALA A 38 -10.28 -2.23 -15.37
CA ALA A 38 -10.49 -1.32 -14.25
C ALA A 38 -11.31 -1.96 -13.11
N SER A 39 -12.35 -2.73 -13.42
CA SER A 39 -13.21 -3.36 -12.43
C SER A 39 -12.50 -4.42 -11.57
N ASN A 40 -11.54 -5.15 -12.14
CA ASN A 40 -10.81 -6.18 -11.40
C ASN A 40 -9.77 -5.58 -10.43
N LEU A 41 -9.10 -4.50 -10.84
CA LEU A 41 -8.16 -3.78 -9.97
C LEU A 41 -8.88 -3.07 -8.81
N GLU A 42 -10.04 -2.48 -9.07
CA GLU A 42 -10.88 -1.88 -8.03
C GLU A 42 -11.38 -2.93 -7.04
N ILE A 43 -11.86 -4.07 -7.50
CA ILE A 43 -12.32 -5.18 -6.65
C ILE A 43 -11.17 -5.71 -5.77
N ILE A 44 -9.98 -5.88 -6.35
CA ILE A 44 -8.79 -6.32 -5.59
C ILE A 44 -8.37 -5.27 -4.57
N HIS A 45 -8.38 -3.99 -4.94
CA HIS A 45 -8.05 -2.89 -4.04
C HIS A 45 -9.03 -2.81 -2.85
N GLU A 46 -10.33 -2.88 -3.10
CA GLU A 46 -11.34 -2.88 -2.05
C GLU A 46 -11.24 -4.10 -1.14
N LYS A 47 -10.91 -5.27 -1.70
CA LYS A 47 -10.68 -6.49 -0.91
C LYS A 47 -9.46 -6.35 0.00
N LEU A 48 -8.32 -5.87 -0.52
CA LEU A 48 -7.12 -5.63 0.29
C LEU A 48 -7.36 -4.62 1.40
N LYS A 49 -8.13 -3.59 1.13
CA LYS A 49 -8.54 -2.57 2.11
C LYS A 49 -9.44 -3.18 3.20
N ALA A 50 -10.41 -4.02 2.81
CA ALA A 50 -11.28 -4.72 3.74
C ALA A 50 -10.51 -5.72 4.61
N ASP A 51 -9.60 -6.50 4.03
CA ASP A 51 -8.75 -7.45 4.74
C ASP A 51 -7.84 -6.73 5.75
N LYS A 52 -7.26 -5.59 5.39
CA LYS A 52 -6.47 -4.74 6.30
C LYS A 52 -7.29 -4.27 7.49
N LYS A 53 -8.52 -3.79 7.27
CA LYS A 53 -9.41 -3.35 8.35
C LYS A 53 -9.73 -4.48 9.31
N LEU A 54 -10.01 -5.69 8.80
CA LEU A 54 -10.25 -6.89 9.61
C LEU A 54 -9.01 -7.27 10.46
N ILE A 55 -7.82 -7.17 9.88
CA ILE A 55 -6.57 -7.43 10.58
C ILE A 55 -6.36 -6.41 11.69
N VAL A 56 -6.53 -5.12 11.39
CA VAL A 56 -6.45 -4.05 12.40
C VAL A 56 -7.46 -4.30 13.52
N ALA A 57 -8.73 -4.59 13.20
CA ALA A 57 -9.76 -4.89 14.19
C ALA A 57 -9.37 -6.06 15.09
N LYS A 58 -8.83 -7.13 14.51
CA LYS A 58 -8.42 -8.34 15.24
C LYS A 58 -7.26 -8.11 16.20
N TYR A 59 -6.26 -7.32 15.79
CA TYR A 59 -5.02 -7.17 16.58
C TYR A 59 -5.03 -5.98 17.53
N MET A 60 -5.95 -5.02 17.34
CA MET A 60 -6.00 -3.84 18.18
C MET A 60 -6.68 -4.07 19.53
N ASP A 61 -7.55 -5.06 19.64
CA ASP A 61 -8.28 -5.40 20.89
C ASP A 61 -8.87 -4.13 21.55
N LEU A 62 -9.67 -3.40 20.76
CA LEU A 62 -10.26 -2.14 21.19
C LEU A 62 -11.48 -2.37 22.08
N THR A 63 -11.59 -1.59 23.15
CA THR A 63 -12.85 -1.43 23.84
C THR A 63 -13.84 -0.66 22.97
N GLU A 64 -15.13 -0.73 23.28
CA GLU A 64 -16.18 0.00 22.53
C GLU A 64 -15.88 1.52 22.49
N SER A 65 -15.48 2.09 23.63
CA SER A 65 -15.11 3.51 23.72
C SER A 65 -13.88 3.88 22.87
N GLU A 66 -12.87 3.01 22.85
CA GLU A 66 -11.67 3.21 22.02
C GLU A 66 -12.02 3.06 20.54
N ALA A 67 -12.83 2.08 20.18
CA ALA A 67 -13.27 1.84 18.81
C ALA A 67 -14.02 3.06 18.23
N GLY A 68 -14.93 3.65 19.01
CA GLY A 68 -15.66 4.84 18.61
C GLY A 68 -14.77 6.05 18.28
N LYS A 69 -13.63 6.19 18.97
CA LYS A 69 -12.65 7.27 18.71
C LYS A 69 -11.65 6.91 17.60
N PHE A 70 -11.26 5.65 17.51
CA PHE A 70 -10.21 5.19 16.61
C PHE A 70 -10.66 5.05 15.16
N TRP A 71 -11.83 4.43 14.92
CA TRP A 71 -12.26 4.15 13.55
C TRP A 71 -12.42 5.39 12.66
N PRO A 72 -12.94 6.54 13.14
CA PRO A 72 -12.96 7.77 12.32
C PRO A 72 -11.55 8.21 11.91
N VAL A 73 -10.58 8.13 12.83
CA VAL A 73 -9.17 8.48 12.57
C VAL A 73 -8.54 7.49 11.57
N TYR A 74 -8.82 6.19 11.72
CA TYR A 74 -8.40 5.16 10.76
C TYR A 74 -8.92 5.45 9.35
N GLU A 75 -10.21 5.73 9.19
CA GLU A 75 -10.81 6.00 7.88
C GLU A 75 -10.22 7.26 7.22
N GLU A 76 -9.99 8.31 8.00
CA GLU A 76 -9.31 9.51 7.51
C GLU A 76 -7.91 9.16 6.94
N TYR A 77 -7.14 8.38 7.68
CA TYR A 77 -5.81 7.96 7.23
C TYR A 77 -5.83 7.07 5.99
N GLN A 78 -6.76 6.11 5.94
CA GLN A 78 -6.89 5.26 4.75
C GLN A 78 -7.29 6.07 3.51
N LYS A 79 -8.13 7.10 3.66
CA LYS A 79 -8.47 8.01 2.58
C LYS A 79 -7.27 8.82 2.08
N ASP A 80 -6.43 9.31 3.00
CA ASP A 80 -5.20 10.02 2.63
C ASP A 80 -4.20 9.10 1.92
N LEU A 81 -4.09 7.83 2.37
CA LEU A 81 -3.26 6.82 1.71
C LEU A 81 -3.73 6.51 0.28
N GLN A 82 -5.02 6.56 0.02
CA GLN A 82 -5.59 6.32 -1.30
C GLN A 82 -5.02 7.26 -2.36
N GLY A 83 -4.89 8.56 -2.04
CA GLY A 83 -4.31 9.55 -2.94
C GLY A 83 -2.83 9.27 -3.26
N SER A 84 -2.06 8.78 -2.29
CA SER A 84 -0.66 8.41 -2.52
C SER A 84 -0.49 7.12 -3.29
N ASN A 85 -1.33 6.13 -3.01
CA ASN A 85 -1.35 4.87 -3.75
C ASN A 85 -1.69 5.10 -5.22
N GLU A 86 -2.59 6.03 -5.51
CA GLU A 86 -2.93 6.42 -6.88
C GLU A 86 -1.75 7.09 -7.60
N LYS A 87 -1.04 8.01 -6.94
CA LYS A 87 0.17 8.61 -7.49
C LYS A 87 1.27 7.57 -7.76
N LEU A 88 1.48 6.64 -6.81
CA LEU A 88 2.44 5.55 -6.98
C LEU A 88 2.04 4.65 -8.16
N ARG A 89 0.76 4.30 -8.30
CA ARG A 89 0.24 3.52 -9.42
C ARG A 89 0.53 4.19 -10.75
N GLN A 90 0.24 5.49 -10.86
CA GLN A 90 0.49 6.26 -12.09
C GLN A 90 1.98 6.32 -12.43
N LEU A 91 2.83 6.50 -11.43
CA LEU A 91 4.28 6.50 -11.59
C LEU A 91 4.78 5.15 -12.14
N LEU A 92 4.31 4.04 -11.56
CA LEU A 92 4.68 2.69 -11.97
C LEU A 92 4.16 2.35 -13.38
N GLU A 93 2.94 2.75 -13.72
CA GLU A 93 2.36 2.55 -15.06
C GLU A 93 3.15 3.32 -16.13
N SER A 94 3.51 4.58 -15.85
CA SER A 94 4.35 5.38 -16.72
C SER A 94 5.72 4.73 -16.94
N TYR A 95 6.35 4.32 -15.84
CA TYR A 95 7.63 3.61 -15.90
C TYR A 95 7.53 2.30 -16.68
N ALA A 96 6.49 1.49 -16.43
CA ALA A 96 6.27 0.23 -17.14
C ALA A 96 6.07 0.44 -18.65
N ALA A 97 5.41 1.52 -19.06
CA ALA A 97 5.26 1.87 -20.46
C ALA A 97 6.62 2.23 -21.10
N ASP A 98 7.41 3.06 -20.45
CA ASP A 98 8.73 3.44 -20.93
C ASP A 98 9.69 2.25 -21.00
N TYR A 99 9.67 1.38 -20.00
CA TYR A 99 10.47 0.16 -19.97
C TYR A 99 10.14 -0.78 -21.15
N ARG A 100 8.84 -1.05 -21.38
CA ARG A 100 8.39 -1.92 -22.49
C ARG A 100 8.76 -1.36 -23.86
N ASN A 101 8.63 -0.04 -24.02
CA ASN A 101 8.90 0.66 -25.28
C ASN A 101 10.39 0.97 -25.49
N LYS A 102 11.24 0.67 -24.52
CA LYS A 102 12.66 1.04 -24.51
C LYS A 102 12.86 2.53 -24.77
N SER A 103 11.98 3.35 -24.19
CA SER A 103 11.91 4.80 -24.41
C SER A 103 12.36 5.61 -23.18
N MET A 104 13.07 4.99 -22.24
CA MET A 104 13.64 5.67 -21.08
C MET A 104 14.79 6.58 -21.55
N THR A 105 14.68 7.86 -21.24
CA THR A 105 15.72 8.86 -21.43
C THR A 105 16.22 9.36 -20.08
N ASP A 106 17.35 10.07 -20.05
CA ASP A 106 17.88 10.66 -18.81
C ASP A 106 16.88 11.64 -18.17
N GLU A 107 16.14 12.41 -18.99
CA GLU A 107 15.11 13.32 -18.48
C GLU A 107 13.95 12.56 -17.83
N LYS A 108 13.50 11.46 -18.45
CA LYS A 108 12.45 10.60 -17.88
C LYS A 108 12.92 9.89 -16.61
N ALA A 109 14.17 9.40 -16.61
CA ALA A 109 14.79 8.78 -15.45
C ALA A 109 14.92 9.78 -14.29
N LYS A 110 15.33 11.02 -14.58
CA LYS A 110 15.37 12.10 -13.59
C LYS A 110 13.97 12.39 -13.03
N LYS A 111 12.97 12.52 -13.88
CA LYS A 111 11.58 12.74 -13.45
C LYS A 111 11.08 11.60 -12.57
N LEU A 112 11.32 10.33 -12.96
CA LEU A 112 10.98 9.15 -12.17
C LEU A 112 11.61 9.21 -10.77
N LEU A 113 12.90 9.56 -10.68
CA LEU A 113 13.62 9.71 -9.41
C LEU A 113 13.02 10.83 -8.54
N ASP A 114 12.76 12.00 -9.12
CA ASP A 114 12.19 13.14 -8.40
C ASP A 114 10.80 12.82 -7.86
N GLU A 115 9.94 12.17 -8.65
CA GLU A 115 8.59 11.75 -8.24
C GLU A 115 8.64 10.67 -7.17
N TRP A 116 9.56 9.71 -7.26
CA TRP A 116 9.75 8.67 -6.25
C TRP A 116 10.17 9.25 -4.90
N ILE A 117 11.16 10.14 -4.90
CA ILE A 117 11.62 10.84 -3.68
C ILE A 117 10.48 11.66 -3.07
N SER A 118 9.70 12.36 -3.89
CA SER A 118 8.54 13.13 -3.43
C SER A 118 7.50 12.23 -2.74
N LEU A 119 7.21 11.06 -3.31
CA LEU A 119 6.29 10.08 -2.69
C LEU A 119 6.80 9.59 -1.33
N ASP A 120 8.09 9.32 -1.20
CA ASP A 120 8.69 8.89 0.06
C ASP A 120 8.64 9.98 1.14
N GLN A 121 8.88 11.23 0.76
CA GLN A 121 8.76 12.39 1.66
C GLN A 121 7.32 12.61 2.11
N ASP A 122 6.37 12.57 1.16
CA ASP A 122 4.93 12.71 1.45
C ASP A 122 4.45 11.61 2.42
N GLU A 123 4.93 10.40 2.27
CA GLU A 123 4.62 9.29 3.17
C GLU A 123 5.14 9.54 4.59
N GLY A 124 6.38 10.02 4.72
CA GLY A 124 6.98 10.38 6.00
C GLY A 124 6.20 11.50 6.72
N ASN A 125 5.88 12.56 5.98
CA ASN A 125 5.12 13.70 6.47
C ASN A 125 3.72 13.28 6.94
N ARG A 126 3.04 12.45 6.16
CA ARG A 126 1.70 11.93 6.51
C ARG A 126 1.72 11.14 7.79
N ARG A 127 2.68 10.23 7.98
CA ARG A 127 2.80 9.46 9.22
C ARG A 127 3.05 10.38 10.42
N SER A 128 3.91 11.37 10.27
CA SER A 128 4.22 12.34 11.31
C SER A 128 2.98 13.17 11.70
N ALA A 129 2.19 13.59 10.72
CA ALA A 129 0.96 14.34 10.96
C ALA A 129 -0.16 13.47 11.55
N PHE A 130 -0.17 12.18 11.24
CA PHE A 130 -1.20 11.25 11.68
C PHE A 130 -0.98 10.69 13.09
N ALA A 131 0.27 10.46 13.50
CA ALA A 131 0.59 9.87 14.79
C ALA A 131 -0.05 10.59 16.01
N PRO A 132 -0.09 11.93 16.08
CA PRO A 132 -0.78 12.63 17.16
C PRO A 132 -2.29 12.35 17.21
N LYS A 133 -2.96 12.17 16.06
CA LYS A 133 -4.40 11.86 16.00
C LYS A 133 -4.69 10.48 16.59
N VAL A 134 -3.83 9.49 16.31
CA VAL A 134 -3.94 8.15 16.90
C VAL A 134 -3.70 8.18 18.40
N LEU A 135 -2.70 8.95 18.86
CA LEU A 135 -2.41 9.12 20.29
C LEU A 135 -3.54 9.82 21.04
N ALA A 136 -4.29 10.71 20.38
CA ALA A 136 -5.48 11.33 20.97
C ALA A 136 -6.67 10.36 21.06
N ALA A 137 -6.75 9.38 20.18
CA ALA A 137 -7.83 8.38 20.13
C ALA A 137 -7.58 7.15 21.01
N LEU A 138 -6.30 6.78 21.25
CA LEU A 138 -5.91 5.52 21.87
C LEU A 138 -4.84 5.70 22.95
N PRO A 139 -4.78 4.81 23.95
CA PRO A 139 -3.63 4.69 24.82
C PRO A 139 -2.34 4.44 24.02
N ALA A 140 -1.22 5.01 24.47
CA ALA A 140 0.05 5.00 23.73
C ALA A 140 0.51 3.60 23.27
N LYS A 141 0.29 2.56 24.08
CA LYS A 141 0.61 1.17 23.70
C LYS A 141 -0.21 0.69 22.49
N LYS A 142 -1.49 1.03 22.44
CA LYS A 142 -2.38 0.67 21.31
C LYS A 142 -2.07 1.53 20.08
N ALA A 143 -1.80 2.82 20.28
CA ALA A 143 -1.35 3.70 19.21
C ALA A 143 -0.06 3.19 18.54
N ALA A 144 0.94 2.82 19.34
CA ALA A 144 2.19 2.24 18.85
C ALA A 144 1.94 0.92 18.09
N ARG A 145 1.06 0.04 18.61
CA ARG A 145 0.68 -1.21 17.94
C ARG A 145 0.06 -0.96 16.57
N TYR A 146 -0.84 0.02 16.47
CA TYR A 146 -1.44 0.38 15.20
C TYR A 146 -0.40 0.87 14.19
N LEU A 147 0.49 1.77 14.60
CA LEU A 147 1.57 2.26 13.74
C LEU A 147 2.55 1.16 13.31
N GLN A 148 2.76 0.13 14.16
CA GLN A 148 3.51 -1.06 13.77
C GLN A 148 2.78 -1.86 12.68
N ILE A 149 1.47 -2.09 12.81
CA ILE A 149 0.67 -2.78 11.79
C ILE A 149 0.74 -2.02 10.46
N GLU A 150 0.56 -0.70 10.47
CA GLU A 150 0.70 0.13 9.26
C GLU A 150 2.09 0.02 8.63
N ASN A 151 3.14 0.01 9.46
CA ASN A 151 4.50 -0.15 8.98
C ASN A 151 4.76 -1.53 8.35
N GLU A 152 4.21 -2.59 8.92
CA GLU A 152 4.31 -3.95 8.34
C GLU A 152 3.68 -4.02 6.95
N TYR A 153 2.48 -3.44 6.77
CA TYR A 153 1.84 -3.33 5.46
C TYR A 153 2.68 -2.57 4.45
N ARG A 154 3.27 -1.46 4.87
CA ARG A 154 4.17 -0.67 4.03
C ARG A 154 5.41 -1.45 3.61
N ILE A 155 6.04 -2.16 4.53
CA ILE A 155 7.23 -2.98 4.25
C ILE A 155 6.88 -4.09 3.26
N MET A 156 5.75 -4.77 3.43
CA MET A 156 5.31 -5.81 2.49
C MET A 156 5.09 -5.25 1.08
N LEU A 157 4.43 -4.11 0.95
CA LEU A 157 4.25 -3.44 -0.34
C LEU A 157 5.60 -3.08 -0.99
N ARG A 158 6.52 -2.49 -0.23
CA ARG A 158 7.85 -2.10 -0.73
C ARG A 158 8.68 -3.31 -1.14
N TYR A 159 8.60 -4.39 -0.40
CA TYR A 159 9.26 -5.65 -0.76
C TYR A 159 8.73 -6.19 -2.08
N GLU A 160 7.43 -6.22 -2.26
CA GLU A 160 6.79 -6.67 -3.50
C GLU A 160 7.21 -5.81 -4.70
N LEU A 161 7.20 -4.47 -4.55
CA LEU A 161 7.67 -3.56 -5.57
C LEU A 161 9.14 -3.79 -5.92
N ALA A 162 10.00 -3.99 -4.92
CA ALA A 162 11.43 -4.21 -5.12
C ALA A 162 11.73 -5.54 -5.86
N THR A 163 10.86 -6.54 -5.73
CA THR A 163 11.02 -7.83 -6.41
C THR A 163 10.38 -7.88 -7.80
N THR A 164 9.42 -6.99 -8.08
CA THR A 164 8.61 -7.02 -9.31
C THR A 164 9.01 -5.95 -10.30
N VAL A 165 9.36 -4.74 -9.82
CA VAL A 165 9.71 -3.60 -10.68
C VAL A 165 11.16 -3.76 -11.16
N PRO A 166 11.41 -3.87 -12.48
CA PRO A 166 12.76 -3.99 -13.00
C PRO A 166 13.56 -2.70 -12.79
N LEU A 167 14.88 -2.81 -12.77
CA LEU A 167 15.77 -1.63 -12.73
C LEU A 167 15.73 -0.86 -14.04
N VAL A 168 15.96 0.45 -13.94
CA VAL A 168 16.15 1.33 -15.11
C VAL A 168 17.33 0.82 -15.93
N GLN A 169 17.14 0.70 -17.25
CA GLN A 169 18.13 0.25 -18.23
C GLN A 169 18.63 1.41 -19.07
#